data_f0a6450765989cc412ffac8cda6fcf62
#
_entry.id   f0a6450765989cc412ffac8cda6fcf62
#
_cell.length_a   1.000
_cell.length_b   1.000
_cell.length_c   1.000
_cell.angle_alpha   90.00
_cell.angle_beta   90.00
_cell.angle_gamma   90.00
#
_symmetry.space_group_name_H-M   'P 1'
#
loop_
_entity.id
_entity.type
_entity.pdbx_description
1 polymer ?
#
loop_
_entity_poly.entity_id
_entity_poly.type
_entity_poly.pdbx_seq_one_letter_code
_entity_poly.pdbx_strand_id
1 'polypeptide(L)'
;MTRFRKRILTYTITCVILMMAVLGCSMEDTQEDRLKDIDFTVVGEEQQPEALRDIIAEKSAEPFQISYTLGTEMYIAIGYGEQSGGGYSISVNEFYETEESVVIDTTLIGPGKAENVTNTPTRPYIVVKTQNIADKMIEFK
;
A
#
# COMPACT_ATOMS: atom_id res chain seq x y z
N MET A 1 65.34 -7.31 -5.88
CA MET A 1 64.04 -7.97 -6.24
C MET A 1 63.00 -7.98 -5.10
N THR A 2 63.38 -8.09 -3.87
CA THR A 2 62.45 -8.19 -2.73
C THR A 2 61.68 -6.90 -2.39
N ARG A 3 62.26 -5.71 -2.62
CA ARG A 3 61.62 -4.42 -2.35
C ARG A 3 60.56 -4.04 -3.37
N PHE A 4 60.71 -4.47 -4.60
CA PHE A 4 59.76 -4.22 -5.66
C PHE A 4 58.47 -5.09 -5.52
N ARG A 5 58.66 -6.34 -5.16
CA ARG A 5 57.55 -7.26 -4.86
C ARG A 5 56.71 -6.83 -3.67
N LYS A 6 57.37 -6.29 -2.64
CA LYS A 6 56.66 -5.76 -1.42
C LYS A 6 55.84 -4.51 -1.76
N ARG A 7 56.32 -3.64 -2.64
CA ARG A 7 55.59 -2.44 -3.08
C ARG A 7 54.37 -2.81 -3.93
N ILE A 8 54.50 -3.77 -4.85
CA ILE A 8 53.37 -4.25 -5.67
C ILE A 8 52.32 -4.89 -4.76
N LEU A 9 52.73 -5.73 -3.79
CA LEU A 9 51.82 -6.37 -2.87
C LEU A 9 51.06 -5.35 -1.99
N THR A 10 51.72 -4.28 -1.55
CA THR A 10 51.05 -3.19 -0.80
C THR A 10 50.05 -2.43 -1.66
N TYR A 11 50.36 -2.13 -2.91
CA TYR A 11 49.43 -1.46 -3.84
C TYR A 11 48.22 -2.33 -4.19
N THR A 12 48.41 -3.64 -4.37
CA THR A 12 47.29 -4.55 -4.62
C THR A 12 46.36 -4.69 -3.42
N ILE A 13 46.93 -4.76 -2.21
CA ILE A 13 46.12 -4.82 -0.98
C ILE A 13 45.34 -3.51 -0.79
N THR A 14 45.99 -2.34 -1.02
CA THR A 14 45.34 -1.04 -0.90
C THR A 14 44.20 -0.88 -1.94
N CYS A 15 44.41 -1.32 -3.18
CA CYS A 15 43.35 -1.33 -4.21
C CYS A 15 42.18 -2.24 -3.85
N VAL A 16 42.43 -3.42 -3.28
CA VAL A 16 41.37 -4.37 -2.88
C VAL A 16 40.57 -3.79 -1.69
N ILE A 17 41.22 -3.14 -0.75
CA ILE A 17 40.54 -2.47 0.37
C ILE A 17 39.70 -1.28 -0.12
N LEU A 18 40.22 -0.51 -1.10
CA LEU A 18 39.48 0.62 -1.68
C LEU A 18 38.27 0.14 -2.51
N MET A 19 38.38 -1.02 -3.15
CA MET A 19 37.28 -1.61 -3.94
C MET A 19 36.17 -2.22 -3.08
N MET A 20 36.47 -2.66 -1.86
CA MET A 20 35.47 -3.14 -0.89
C MET A 20 34.67 -2.00 -0.24
N ALA A 21 35.13 -0.77 -0.27
CA ALA A 21 34.41 0.38 0.28
C ALA A 21 33.27 0.90 -0.60
N VAL A 22 33.12 0.40 -1.84
CA VAL A 22 32.09 0.86 -2.80
C VAL A 22 30.90 -0.08 -2.89
N LEU A 23 30.91 -1.22 -2.20
CA LEU A 23 29.80 -2.18 -2.16
C LEU A 23 28.88 -2.03 -0.94
N GLY A 24 28.92 -0.87 -0.30
CA GLY A 24 27.89 -0.44 0.61
C GLY A 24 26.70 0.12 -0.14
N CYS A 25 25.98 -0.70 -0.91
CA CYS A 25 24.58 -0.44 -1.17
C CYS A 25 23.87 -0.63 0.19
N SER A 26 23.72 0.46 0.94
CA SER A 26 22.62 0.55 1.87
C SER A 26 21.36 0.43 1.02
N MET A 27 20.65 -0.70 1.10
CA MET A 27 19.22 -0.69 0.93
C MET A 27 18.75 0.26 2.04
N GLU A 28 18.49 1.50 1.66
CA GLU A 28 17.55 2.31 2.40
C GLU A 28 16.23 1.57 2.27
N ASP A 29 15.92 0.77 3.28
CA ASP A 29 14.56 0.49 3.65
C ASP A 29 13.98 1.88 3.92
N THR A 30 13.26 2.42 2.95
CA THR A 30 12.44 3.62 3.12
C THR A 30 11.30 3.17 4.04
N GLN A 31 11.61 3.02 5.31
CA GLN A 31 10.62 3.10 6.36
C GLN A 31 10.15 4.54 6.29
N GLU A 32 9.10 4.78 5.52
CA GLU A 32 8.36 6.03 5.62
C GLU A 32 8.09 6.26 7.09
N ASP A 33 8.57 7.38 7.61
CA ASP A 33 8.45 7.72 9.02
C ASP A 33 6.97 7.82 9.38
N ARG A 34 6.42 6.71 9.89
CA ARG A 34 5.05 6.60 10.38
C ARG A 34 4.88 7.54 11.56
N LEU A 35 4.15 8.63 11.35
CA LEU A 35 3.89 9.62 12.40
C LEU A 35 2.78 9.17 13.33
N LYS A 36 1.68 8.64 12.78
CA LYS A 36 0.48 8.37 13.54
C LYS A 36 -0.42 7.37 12.81
N ASP A 37 -1.02 6.46 13.56
CA ASP A 37 -2.11 5.63 13.07
C ASP A 37 -3.38 6.47 12.91
N ILE A 38 -4.13 6.19 11.85
CA ILE A 38 -5.37 6.89 11.55
C ILE A 38 -6.55 6.03 11.99
N ASP A 39 -7.37 6.61 12.85
CA ASP A 39 -8.64 5.99 13.22
C ASP A 39 -9.62 6.05 12.04
N PHE A 40 -10.25 4.92 11.74
CA PHE A 40 -11.22 4.83 10.67
C PHE A 40 -12.39 3.94 11.02
N THR A 41 -13.46 4.06 10.26
CA THR A 41 -14.62 3.18 10.32
C THR A 41 -14.91 2.62 8.95
N VAL A 42 -15.09 1.31 8.83
CA VAL A 42 -15.62 0.70 7.62
C VAL A 42 -17.11 1.02 7.52
N VAL A 43 -17.54 1.60 6.41
CA VAL A 43 -18.91 2.03 6.21
C VAL A 43 -19.61 1.19 5.15
N GLY A 44 -20.81 0.74 5.47
CA GLY A 44 -21.69 0.06 4.52
C GLY A 44 -22.27 1.01 3.47
N GLU A 45 -22.85 0.45 2.42
CA GLU A 45 -23.40 1.21 1.29
C GLU A 45 -24.41 2.29 1.71
N GLU A 46 -25.24 2.01 2.72
CA GLU A 46 -26.24 2.97 3.21
C GLU A 46 -25.64 4.20 3.88
N GLN A 47 -24.41 4.11 4.35
CA GLN A 47 -23.69 5.19 5.02
C GLN A 47 -22.75 5.96 4.09
N GLN A 48 -22.65 5.54 2.83
CA GLN A 48 -21.81 6.19 1.85
C GLN A 48 -22.54 7.38 1.21
N PRO A 49 -21.83 8.47 0.89
CA PRO A 49 -22.38 9.55 0.07
C PRO A 49 -22.91 9.01 -1.26
N GLU A 50 -24.06 9.50 -1.71
CA GLU A 50 -24.70 9.06 -2.97
C GLU A 50 -23.74 9.20 -4.16
N ALA A 51 -23.09 10.36 -4.28
CA ALA A 51 -22.13 10.60 -5.35
C ALA A 51 -20.96 9.59 -5.34
N LEU A 52 -20.49 9.16 -4.17
CA LEU A 52 -19.44 8.15 -4.07
C LEU A 52 -19.97 6.78 -4.53
N ARG A 53 -21.18 6.40 -4.16
CA ARG A 53 -21.82 5.14 -4.61
C ARG A 53 -21.94 5.09 -6.13
N ASP A 54 -22.34 6.18 -6.76
CA ASP A 54 -22.44 6.27 -8.23
C ASP A 54 -21.09 6.04 -8.90
N ILE A 55 -20.03 6.68 -8.39
CA ILE A 55 -18.65 6.50 -8.89
C ILE A 55 -18.19 5.04 -8.70
N ILE A 56 -18.46 4.44 -7.54
CA ILE A 56 -18.10 3.04 -7.28
C ILE A 56 -18.85 2.11 -8.25
N ALA A 57 -20.14 2.32 -8.46
CA ALA A 57 -20.93 1.50 -9.37
C ALA A 57 -20.39 1.54 -10.80
N GLU A 58 -19.96 2.71 -11.28
CA GLU A 58 -19.35 2.88 -12.59
C GLU A 58 -18.00 2.17 -12.73
N LYS A 59 -17.17 2.23 -11.67
CA LYS A 59 -15.78 1.75 -11.71
C LYS A 59 -15.58 0.30 -11.26
N SER A 60 -16.57 -0.31 -10.61
CA SER A 60 -16.41 -1.57 -9.88
C SER A 60 -16.04 -2.80 -10.72
N ALA A 61 -16.19 -2.76 -12.05
CA ALA A 61 -15.78 -3.83 -12.94
C ALA A 61 -14.25 -4.03 -12.97
N GLU A 62 -13.50 -2.95 -12.81
CA GLU A 62 -12.04 -2.93 -12.76
C GLU A 62 -11.55 -2.60 -11.35
N PRO A 63 -10.30 -2.94 -10.99
CA PRO A 63 -9.71 -2.45 -9.73
C PRO A 63 -9.68 -0.92 -9.69
N PHE A 64 -10.04 -0.34 -8.55
CA PHE A 64 -10.07 1.11 -8.38
C PHE A 64 -9.66 1.56 -6.98
N GLN A 65 -9.22 2.80 -6.89
CA GLN A 65 -8.87 3.49 -5.66
C GLN A 65 -9.38 4.93 -5.78
N ILE A 66 -10.23 5.34 -4.84
CA ILE A 66 -10.90 6.64 -4.87
C ILE A 66 -10.83 7.26 -3.50
N SER A 67 -10.45 8.53 -3.42
CA SER A 67 -10.67 9.37 -2.26
C SER A 67 -11.80 10.37 -2.54
N TYR A 68 -12.70 10.51 -1.59
CA TYR A 68 -13.86 11.40 -1.67
C TYR A 68 -14.01 12.18 -0.36
N THR A 69 -13.96 13.48 -0.44
CA THR A 69 -14.12 14.35 0.74
C THR A 69 -15.49 15.00 0.76
N LEU A 70 -16.16 14.91 1.89
CA LEU A 70 -17.44 15.57 2.14
C LEU A 70 -17.38 16.33 3.48
N GLY A 71 -17.24 17.64 3.41
CA GLY A 71 -17.08 18.47 4.59
C GLY A 71 -15.80 18.13 5.37
N THR A 72 -15.96 17.68 6.60
CA THR A 72 -14.86 17.29 7.49
C THR A 72 -14.55 15.78 7.44
N GLU A 73 -15.25 15.01 6.62
CA GLU A 73 -15.07 13.57 6.49
C GLU A 73 -14.41 13.22 5.17
N MET A 74 -13.52 12.26 5.21
CA MET A 74 -12.88 11.65 4.05
C MET A 74 -13.28 10.18 3.94
N TYR A 75 -13.65 9.78 2.74
CA TYR A 75 -13.97 8.41 2.38
C TYR A 75 -12.92 7.89 1.41
N ILE A 76 -12.38 6.74 1.68
CA ILE A 76 -11.45 6.05 0.80
C ILE A 76 -12.10 4.74 0.37
N ALA A 77 -12.35 4.60 -0.93
CA ALA A 77 -12.94 3.42 -1.53
C ALA A 77 -11.88 2.66 -2.33
N ILE A 78 -11.76 1.36 -2.05
CA ILE A 78 -10.81 0.46 -2.70
C ILE A 78 -11.56 -0.75 -3.20
N GLY A 79 -11.50 -0.99 -4.51
CA GLY A 79 -12.14 -2.12 -5.17
C GLY A 79 -11.12 -2.97 -5.92
N TYR A 80 -11.38 -4.27 -5.93
CA TYR A 80 -10.50 -5.27 -6.54
C TYR A 80 -10.99 -5.79 -7.90
N GLY A 81 -12.01 -5.11 -8.47
CA GLY A 81 -12.58 -5.51 -9.74
C GLY A 81 -13.42 -6.79 -9.66
N GLU A 82 -13.82 -7.30 -10.81
CA GLU A 82 -14.67 -8.48 -10.89
C GLU A 82 -13.91 -9.76 -10.53
N GLN A 83 -14.47 -10.53 -9.61
CA GLN A 83 -14.01 -11.85 -9.19
C GLN A 83 -14.96 -12.93 -9.72
N SER A 84 -14.46 -14.12 -9.98
CA SER A 84 -15.22 -15.23 -10.59
C SER A 84 -16.32 -15.83 -9.71
N GLY A 85 -16.37 -15.46 -8.43
CA GLY A 85 -17.33 -16.01 -7.47
C GLY A 85 -17.52 -15.14 -6.24
N GLY A 86 -18.25 -15.64 -5.25
CA GLY A 86 -18.48 -15.00 -3.96
C GLY A 86 -17.46 -15.40 -2.87
N GLY A 87 -17.70 -14.95 -1.64
CA GLY A 87 -16.90 -15.31 -0.45
C GLY A 87 -15.61 -14.53 -0.28
N TYR A 88 -15.38 -13.48 -1.05
CA TYR A 88 -14.25 -12.57 -0.87
C TYR A 88 -14.51 -11.57 0.26
N SER A 89 -13.46 -11.25 1.01
CA SER A 89 -13.44 -10.19 2.00
C SER A 89 -12.21 -9.30 1.81
N ILE A 90 -12.24 -8.10 2.36
CA ILE A 90 -11.11 -7.17 2.28
C ILE A 90 -10.69 -6.80 3.69
N SER A 91 -9.39 -6.93 3.99
CA SER A 91 -8.78 -6.50 5.23
C SER A 91 -8.04 -5.19 5.01
N VAL A 92 -8.18 -4.25 5.94
CA VAL A 92 -7.28 -3.10 6.05
C VAL A 92 -6.15 -3.54 6.97
N ASN A 93 -4.93 -3.62 6.44
CA ASN A 93 -3.76 -4.07 7.19
C ASN A 93 -3.12 -2.92 7.94
N GLU A 94 -2.98 -1.78 7.25
CA GLU A 94 -2.37 -0.57 7.79
C GLU A 94 -3.10 0.67 7.28
N PHE A 95 -3.24 1.66 8.15
CA PHE A 95 -3.74 2.98 7.80
C PHE A 95 -3.09 4.01 8.70
N TYR A 96 -2.15 4.77 8.15
CA TYR A 96 -1.32 5.69 8.92
C TYR A 96 -0.92 6.93 8.13
N GLU A 97 -0.48 7.93 8.86
CA GLU A 97 -0.01 9.21 8.36
C GLU A 97 1.51 9.28 8.39
N THR A 98 2.10 9.81 7.33
CA THR A 98 3.51 10.21 7.24
C THR A 98 3.61 11.74 7.20
N GLU A 99 4.80 12.30 7.03
CA GLU A 99 4.94 13.75 6.84
C GLU A 99 4.28 14.25 5.56
N GLU A 100 4.32 13.44 4.48
CA GLU A 100 3.89 13.86 3.13
C GLU A 100 2.60 13.18 2.68
N SER A 101 2.29 12.00 3.21
CA SER A 101 1.20 11.16 2.70
C SER A 101 0.32 10.55 3.80
N VAL A 102 -0.78 9.99 3.37
CA VAL A 102 -1.63 9.07 4.11
C VAL A 102 -1.53 7.72 3.41
N VAL A 103 -1.04 6.72 4.11
CA VAL A 103 -0.82 5.37 3.58
C VAL A 103 -1.93 4.45 4.02
N ILE A 104 -2.55 3.75 3.07
CA ILE A 104 -3.53 2.69 3.33
C ILE A 104 -3.11 1.42 2.61
N ASP A 105 -3.00 0.33 3.36
CA ASP A 105 -2.71 -1.00 2.84
C ASP A 105 -3.90 -1.93 3.05
N THR A 106 -4.29 -2.64 2.00
CA THR A 106 -5.43 -3.57 2.03
C THR A 106 -5.09 -4.88 1.33
N THR A 107 -5.73 -5.95 1.76
CA THR A 107 -5.59 -7.27 1.14
C THR A 107 -6.95 -7.87 0.81
N LEU A 108 -7.12 -8.35 -0.42
CA LEU A 108 -8.25 -9.18 -0.82
C LEU A 108 -8.02 -10.61 -0.31
N ILE A 109 -8.95 -11.09 0.48
CA ILE A 109 -8.95 -12.45 1.03
C ILE A 109 -9.99 -13.27 0.26
N GLY A 110 -9.53 -14.32 -0.41
CA GLY A 110 -10.42 -15.24 -1.13
C GLY A 110 -11.16 -16.18 -0.19
N PRO A 111 -12.20 -16.86 -0.70
CA PRO A 111 -12.99 -17.81 0.08
C PRO A 111 -12.13 -18.98 0.58
N GLY A 112 -12.44 -19.48 1.78
CA GLY A 112 -11.82 -20.67 2.35
C GLY A 112 -12.17 -21.92 1.55
N LYS A 113 -11.26 -22.93 1.56
CA LYS A 113 -11.43 -24.19 0.80
C LYS A 113 -12.69 -24.99 1.17
N ALA A 114 -13.27 -24.73 2.35
CA ALA A 114 -14.46 -25.41 2.87
C ALA A 114 -15.74 -24.59 2.68
N GLU A 115 -15.67 -23.39 2.13
CA GLU A 115 -16.81 -22.53 1.94
C GLU A 115 -17.57 -22.87 0.66
N ASN A 116 -18.89 -23.01 0.80
CA ASN A 116 -19.79 -23.10 -0.35
C ASN A 116 -20.00 -21.69 -0.93
N VAL A 117 -19.16 -21.33 -1.88
CA VAL A 117 -19.26 -20.04 -2.56
C VAL A 117 -20.14 -20.14 -3.81
N THR A 118 -20.79 -19.03 -4.13
CA THR A 118 -21.53 -18.92 -5.39
C THR A 118 -20.56 -18.76 -6.56
N ASN A 119 -20.88 -19.36 -7.71
CA ASN A 119 -20.14 -19.16 -8.95
C ASN A 119 -20.61 -17.88 -9.71
N THR A 120 -21.34 -17.01 -9.04
CA THR A 120 -21.78 -15.73 -9.62
C THR A 120 -20.67 -14.71 -9.43
N PRO A 121 -20.25 -14.01 -10.49
CA PRO A 121 -19.25 -12.96 -10.38
C PRO A 121 -19.63 -11.91 -9.33
N THR A 122 -18.65 -11.45 -8.56
CA THR A 122 -18.79 -10.41 -7.55
C THR A 122 -17.76 -9.31 -7.77
N ARG A 123 -17.99 -8.14 -7.19
CA ARG A 123 -17.10 -6.97 -7.29
C ARG A 123 -16.81 -6.45 -5.90
N PRO A 124 -15.88 -7.13 -5.17
CA PRO A 124 -15.58 -6.77 -3.80
C PRO A 124 -14.91 -5.39 -3.72
N TYR A 125 -15.40 -4.56 -2.82
CA TYR A 125 -14.82 -3.29 -2.46
C TYR A 125 -15.02 -2.99 -0.98
N ILE A 126 -14.21 -2.10 -0.45
CA ILE A 126 -14.31 -1.57 0.91
C ILE A 126 -14.35 -0.05 0.86
N VAL A 127 -15.10 0.56 1.75
CA VAL A 127 -15.07 2.01 1.97
C VAL A 127 -14.74 2.25 3.43
N VAL A 128 -13.67 2.98 3.67
CA VAL A 128 -13.28 3.45 4.99
C VAL A 128 -13.57 4.95 5.11
N LYS A 129 -14.05 5.36 6.27
CA LYS A 129 -14.33 6.74 6.61
C LYS A 129 -13.41 7.19 7.73
N THR A 130 -12.80 8.36 7.58
CA THR A 130 -11.97 9.01 8.59
C THR A 130 -12.22 10.52 8.58
N GLN A 131 -11.61 11.25 9.50
CA GLN A 131 -11.56 12.71 9.43
C GLN A 131 -10.73 13.14 8.23
N ASN A 132 -11.13 14.24 7.58
CA ASN A 132 -10.38 14.78 6.46
C ASN A 132 -8.99 15.20 6.92
N ILE A 133 -7.98 14.60 6.31
CA ILE A 133 -6.58 14.95 6.48
C ILE A 133 -6.22 15.82 5.30
N ALA A 134 -6.32 17.14 5.51
CA ALA A 134 -6.09 18.13 4.46
C ALA A 134 -4.63 18.07 3.95
N ASP A 135 -4.46 18.34 2.66
CA ASP A 135 -3.19 18.61 1.98
C ASP A 135 -2.18 17.43 1.93
N LYS A 136 -2.62 16.18 2.18
CA LYS A 136 -1.76 15.01 2.02
C LYS A 136 -2.21 14.12 0.87
N MET A 137 -1.24 13.57 0.17
CA MET A 137 -1.46 12.57 -0.88
C MET A 137 -1.87 11.25 -0.24
N ILE A 138 -2.80 10.51 -0.88
CA ILE A 138 -3.16 9.16 -0.43
C ILE A 138 -2.33 8.17 -1.22
N GLU A 139 -1.59 7.34 -0.51
CA GLU A 139 -0.78 6.27 -1.04
C GLU A 139 -1.45 4.92 -0.73
N PHE A 140 -1.66 4.13 -1.76
CA PHE A 140 -2.26 2.81 -1.69
C PHE A 140 -1.19 1.73 -1.86
N LYS A 141 -1.13 0.78 -0.95
CA LYS A 141 -0.20 -0.37 -0.96
C LYS A 141 -0.94 -1.68 -1.13
#